data_ea2a5b8c7e9c057ec7a9858903876497
#
_entry.id   ea2a5b8c7e9c057ec7a9858903876497
#
_cell.length_a   1.000
_cell.length_b   1.000
_cell.length_c   1.000
_cell.angle_alpha   90.00
_cell.angle_beta   90.00
_cell.angle_gamma   90.00
#
_symmetry.space_group_name_H-M   'P 1'
#
loop_
_entity.id
_entity.type
_entity.pdbx_description
1 polymer ?
#
loop_
_entity_poly.entity_id
_entity_poly.type
_entity_poly.pdbx_seq_one_letter_code
_entity_poly.pdbx_strand_id
1 'polypeptide(L)'
;TPKIFFGAGSAAILKKNDNRIIFDKTKQVYPELAIRTMDRGHACGLHLLPFKSHMYLGASSAVFSMPEINPRSNQLAFLLNDGMNQIGPIVGRANFDGFAYGYRPVSEDIFPLLGETCLKGIWYLNGTKRDGLTMSPFICLEMAKQILNGKSKIPKEFSPDRKLISYFNKEKAIQKTIIAKYNKENTHNMLLADSNDMDDYFNRLRISIEKTYNKYKLKSFGIHPELLANYAQGIVNKKLLKEK
;
A
#
# COMPACT_ATOMS: atom_id res chain seq x y z
N THR A 1 -16.71 -7.03 -13.41
CA THR A 1 -15.30 -6.95 -13.01
C THR A 1 -15.13 -5.89 -11.92
N PRO A 2 -14.41 -6.16 -10.83
CA PRO A 2 -14.02 -5.14 -9.84
C PRO A 2 -13.22 -4.00 -10.47
N LYS A 3 -13.37 -2.78 -9.95
CA LYS A 3 -12.59 -1.63 -10.40
C LYS A 3 -11.12 -1.78 -10.04
N ILE A 4 -10.26 -1.13 -10.80
CA ILE A 4 -8.84 -0.97 -10.48
C ILE A 4 -8.59 0.46 -10.03
N PHE A 5 -7.98 0.60 -8.87
CA PHE A 5 -7.54 1.85 -8.27
C PHE A 5 -6.03 2.06 -8.46
N PHE A 6 -5.58 3.26 -8.23
CA PHE A 6 -4.19 3.69 -8.38
C PHE A 6 -3.46 3.57 -7.04
N GLY A 7 -2.72 2.47 -6.86
CA GLY A 7 -1.87 2.26 -5.68
C GLY A 7 -0.57 3.05 -5.80
N ALA A 8 -0.61 4.31 -5.45
CA ALA A 8 0.53 5.20 -5.56
C ALA A 8 1.67 4.80 -4.63
N GLY A 9 2.88 4.84 -5.14
CA GLY A 9 4.11 4.66 -4.39
C GLY A 9 5.15 5.68 -4.80
N SER A 10 5.80 6.28 -3.82
CA SER A 10 6.92 7.19 -4.02
C SER A 10 8.18 6.66 -3.38
N ALA A 11 9.31 7.03 -3.95
CA ALA A 11 10.64 6.84 -3.37
C ALA A 11 11.39 8.18 -3.43
N ALA A 12 12.13 8.51 -2.37
CA ALA A 12 13.06 9.62 -2.40
C ALA A 12 14.36 9.17 -3.06
N ILE A 13 14.90 10.00 -3.94
CA ILE A 13 16.22 9.82 -4.56
C ILE A 13 17.19 10.68 -3.77
N LEU A 14 18.15 10.02 -3.14
CA LEU A 14 19.13 10.64 -2.26
C LEU A 14 20.52 10.50 -2.89
N LYS A 15 21.20 11.64 -3.09
CA LYS A 15 22.59 11.65 -3.56
C LYS A 15 23.54 11.58 -2.39
N LYS A 16 24.51 10.67 -2.46
CA LYS A 16 25.57 10.55 -1.45
C LYS A 16 26.32 11.86 -1.36
N ASN A 17 26.48 12.38 -0.14
CA ASN A 17 27.20 13.61 0.11
C ASN A 17 28.60 13.26 0.62
N ASP A 18 29.60 13.49 -0.20
CA ASP A 18 31.00 13.24 0.16
C ASP A 18 31.63 14.41 0.95
N ASN A 19 30.92 15.54 1.08
CA ASN A 19 31.37 16.68 1.87
C ASN A 19 31.32 16.33 3.35
N ARG A 20 32.47 16.26 3.98
CA ARG A 20 32.62 15.99 5.41
C ARG A 20 32.03 17.13 6.21
N ILE A 21 31.10 16.81 7.09
CA ILE A 21 30.69 17.75 8.13
C ILE A 21 31.89 17.92 9.08
N ILE A 22 32.30 19.14 9.29
CA ILE A 22 33.56 19.56 9.96
C ILE A 22 33.67 19.07 11.41
N PHE A 23 32.59 18.62 12.04
CA PHE A 23 32.56 18.24 13.46
C PHE A 23 32.82 16.76 13.75
N ASP A 24 32.76 15.89 12.76
CA ASP A 24 33.02 14.47 12.95
C ASP A 24 34.08 13.99 11.96
N LYS A 25 35.24 13.62 12.49
CA LYS A 25 36.38 13.07 11.70
C LYS A 25 36.05 11.68 11.15
N THR A 26 34.89 11.10 11.47
CA THR A 26 34.48 9.80 10.98
C THR A 26 34.07 9.90 9.52
N LYS A 27 34.63 9.04 8.68
CA LYS A 27 34.25 8.92 7.28
C LYS A 27 32.79 8.44 7.22
N GLN A 28 31.93 9.21 6.55
CA GLN A 28 30.55 8.82 6.34
C GLN A 28 30.49 7.57 5.45
N VAL A 29 30.03 6.46 6.00
CA VAL A 29 29.88 5.20 5.27
C VAL A 29 28.44 5.07 4.78
N TYR A 30 28.28 5.04 3.48
CA TYR A 30 27.01 4.73 2.85
C TYR A 30 26.85 3.22 2.67
N PRO A 31 25.65 2.67 2.83
CA PRO A 31 25.44 1.24 2.63
C PRO A 31 25.73 0.84 1.18
N GLU A 32 26.41 -0.29 1.02
CA GLU A 32 26.70 -0.91 -0.28
C GLU A 32 25.66 -1.97 -0.66
N LEU A 33 24.93 -2.50 0.35
CA LEU A 33 23.89 -3.48 0.18
C LEU A 33 22.51 -2.86 0.39
N ALA A 34 21.51 -3.49 -0.23
CA ALA A 34 20.11 -3.13 -0.01
C ALA A 34 19.71 -3.38 1.45
N ILE A 35 19.10 -2.39 2.06
CA ILE A 35 18.53 -2.50 3.41
C ILE A 35 17.01 -2.56 3.30
N ARG A 36 16.38 -3.48 4.03
CA ARG A 36 14.94 -3.51 4.24
C ARG A 36 14.64 -3.49 5.72
N THR A 37 13.76 -2.60 6.14
CA THR A 37 13.27 -2.55 7.53
C THR A 37 12.04 -3.46 7.72
N MET A 38 11.66 -3.65 8.98
CA MET A 38 10.42 -4.34 9.34
C MET A 38 9.19 -3.55 8.89
N ASP A 39 8.06 -4.22 8.78
CA ASP A 39 6.78 -3.55 8.50
C ASP A 39 6.43 -2.57 9.63
N ARG A 40 5.89 -1.40 9.23
CA ARG A 40 5.62 -0.28 10.14
C ARG A 40 4.22 -0.31 10.75
N GLY A 41 3.53 -1.44 10.64
CA GLY A 41 2.17 -1.62 11.16
C GLY A 41 1.05 -0.95 10.34
N HIS A 42 1.37 0.09 9.56
CA HIS A 42 0.45 0.79 8.67
C HIS A 42 0.94 0.83 7.21
N ALA A 43 2.18 0.44 6.99
CA ALA A 43 2.81 0.34 5.67
C ALA A 43 3.88 -0.76 5.69
N CYS A 44 4.34 -1.15 4.49
CA CYS A 44 5.49 -2.03 4.36
C CYS A 44 6.74 -1.40 4.97
N GLY A 45 7.71 -2.23 5.30
CA GLY A 45 9.05 -1.79 5.63
C GLY A 45 9.66 -0.90 4.54
N LEU A 46 10.59 -0.05 4.95
CA LEU A 46 11.35 0.78 4.02
C LEU A 46 12.37 -0.07 3.27
N HIS A 47 12.75 0.40 2.10
CA HIS A 47 13.85 -0.12 1.33
C HIS A 47 14.83 1.02 1.06
N LEU A 48 16.09 0.83 1.39
CA LEU A 48 17.16 1.69 0.94
C LEU A 48 18.01 0.91 -0.06
N LEU A 49 17.99 1.32 -1.32
CA LEU A 49 18.68 0.66 -2.41
C LEU A 49 19.83 1.53 -2.89
N PRO A 50 21.09 1.17 -2.62
CA PRO A 50 22.24 1.90 -3.16
C PRO A 50 22.36 1.67 -4.67
N PHE A 51 22.60 2.73 -5.40
CA PHE A 51 22.83 2.69 -6.85
C PHE A 51 23.81 3.77 -7.27
N LYS A 52 25.03 3.40 -7.60
CA LYS A 52 26.11 4.35 -7.96
C LYS A 52 26.30 5.42 -6.86
N SER A 53 26.21 6.71 -7.24
CA SER A 53 26.29 7.86 -6.33
C SER A 53 25.00 8.17 -5.58
N HIS A 54 23.93 7.38 -5.80
CA HIS A 54 22.60 7.62 -5.22
C HIS A 54 22.16 6.48 -4.31
N MET A 55 21.08 6.76 -3.59
CA MET A 55 20.31 5.78 -2.82
C MET A 55 18.83 6.04 -3.10
N TYR A 56 18.05 4.98 -3.28
CA TYR A 56 16.59 5.06 -3.42
C TYR A 56 15.94 4.63 -2.11
N LEU A 57 15.31 5.58 -1.43
CA LEU A 57 14.56 5.32 -0.20
C LEU A 57 13.08 5.19 -0.53
N GLY A 58 12.53 4.01 -0.45
CA GLY A 58 11.13 3.71 -0.76
C GLY A 58 10.51 2.73 0.24
N ALA A 59 9.25 2.49 0.17
CA ALA A 59 8.29 3.19 -0.64
C ALA A 59 7.10 3.63 0.22
N SER A 60 6.46 4.71 -0.17
CA SER A 60 5.14 5.05 0.37
C SER A 60 4.05 4.16 -0.23
N SER A 61 2.85 4.17 0.38
CA SER A 61 1.67 3.49 -0.16
C SER A 61 0.42 4.31 0.13
N ALA A 62 -0.33 4.64 -0.92
CA ALA A 62 -1.65 5.22 -0.83
C ALA A 62 -2.49 4.73 -2.00
N VAL A 63 -3.81 4.57 -1.81
CA VAL A 63 -4.71 4.11 -2.88
C VAL A 63 -5.67 5.22 -3.25
N PHE A 64 -5.58 5.67 -4.49
CA PHE A 64 -6.41 6.74 -5.04
C PHE A 64 -7.39 6.21 -6.06
N SER A 65 -8.53 6.87 -6.17
CA SER A 65 -9.55 6.58 -7.19
C SER A 65 -9.21 7.19 -8.55
N MET A 66 -8.41 8.25 -8.55
CA MET A 66 -7.91 8.94 -9.73
C MET A 66 -6.38 9.07 -9.64
N PRO A 67 -5.67 9.10 -10.78
CA PRO A 67 -4.22 9.27 -10.78
C PRO A 67 -3.83 10.69 -10.35
N GLU A 68 -2.76 10.80 -9.59
CA GLU A 68 -2.10 12.07 -9.24
C GLU A 68 -0.73 12.09 -9.93
N ILE A 69 -0.32 13.22 -10.47
CA ILE A 69 0.93 13.32 -11.27
C ILE A 69 2.17 13.25 -10.37
N ASN A 70 2.07 13.78 -9.14
CA ASN A 70 3.18 13.88 -8.19
C ASN A 70 2.83 13.29 -6.83
N PRO A 71 3.81 12.86 -6.03
CA PRO A 71 3.58 12.46 -4.65
C PRO A 71 3.13 13.67 -3.82
N ARG A 72 2.28 13.41 -2.85
CA ARG A 72 1.93 14.41 -1.84
C ARG A 72 3.13 14.67 -0.93
N SER A 73 3.33 15.92 -0.50
CA SER A 73 4.44 16.32 0.36
C SER A 73 4.59 15.44 1.61
N ASN A 74 3.47 15.07 2.24
CA ASN A 74 3.48 14.20 3.40
C ASN A 74 4.01 12.78 3.11
N GLN A 75 3.89 12.28 1.89
CA GLN A 75 4.44 10.96 1.53
C GLN A 75 5.97 10.99 1.50
N LEU A 76 6.57 12.08 1.02
CA LEU A 76 8.03 12.26 1.01
C LEU A 76 8.57 12.57 2.40
N ALA A 77 7.95 13.49 3.12
CA ALA A 77 8.32 13.82 4.51
C ALA A 77 8.32 12.56 5.39
N PHE A 78 7.30 11.72 5.23
CA PHE A 78 7.17 10.46 5.93
C PHE A 78 8.29 9.47 5.60
N LEU A 79 8.63 9.32 4.31
CA LEU A 79 9.74 8.44 3.91
C LEU A 79 11.08 8.90 4.50
N LEU A 80 11.34 10.20 4.50
CA LEU A 80 12.58 10.76 5.04
C LEU A 80 12.66 10.59 6.56
N ASN A 81 11.58 10.91 7.28
CA ASN A 81 11.52 10.75 8.73
C ASN A 81 11.69 9.30 9.17
N ASP A 82 10.93 8.39 8.54
CA ASP A 82 11.05 6.96 8.84
C ASP A 82 12.42 6.42 8.44
N GLY A 83 12.99 6.90 7.34
CA GLY A 83 14.33 6.56 6.92
C GLY A 83 15.40 6.94 7.94
N MET A 84 15.31 8.16 8.48
CA MET A 84 16.20 8.60 9.56
C MET A 84 16.03 7.78 10.83
N ASN A 85 14.79 7.45 11.20
CA ASN A 85 14.50 6.73 12.44
C ASN A 85 14.84 5.24 12.37
N GLN A 86 14.60 4.58 11.25
CA GLN A 86 14.75 3.12 11.14
C GLN A 86 16.06 2.66 10.49
N ILE A 87 16.61 3.47 9.59
CA ILE A 87 17.86 3.16 8.89
C ILE A 87 19.03 3.92 9.52
N GLY A 88 18.80 5.19 9.82
CA GLY A 88 19.76 6.00 10.55
C GLY A 88 20.03 7.38 9.95
N PRO A 89 20.88 8.19 10.61
CA PRO A 89 21.16 9.58 10.26
C PRO A 89 21.73 9.77 8.85
N ILE A 90 22.23 8.70 8.23
CA ILE A 90 22.78 8.71 6.87
C ILE A 90 21.76 9.18 5.84
N VAL A 91 20.47 8.89 6.07
CA VAL A 91 19.36 9.34 5.23
C VAL A 91 19.22 10.86 5.26
N GLY A 92 19.28 11.45 6.46
CA GLY A 92 19.16 12.91 6.64
C GLY A 92 20.42 13.69 6.22
N ARG A 93 21.58 13.01 6.15
CA ARG A 93 22.84 13.61 5.71
C ARG A 93 23.07 13.58 4.20
N ALA A 94 22.30 12.76 3.47
CA ALA A 94 22.32 12.73 2.03
C ALA A 94 21.58 13.93 1.43
N ASN A 95 22.00 14.37 0.26
CA ASN A 95 21.30 15.43 -0.47
C ASN A 95 20.06 14.87 -1.12
N PHE A 96 18.91 15.55 -0.98
CA PHE A 96 17.70 15.21 -1.71
C PHE A 96 17.87 15.62 -3.19
N ASP A 97 17.79 14.65 -4.09
CA ASP A 97 18.03 14.84 -5.53
C ASP A 97 16.78 14.61 -6.39
N GLY A 98 15.64 14.34 -5.73
CA GLY A 98 14.38 14.15 -6.41
C GLY A 98 13.57 12.97 -5.87
N PHE A 99 12.60 12.56 -6.65
CA PHE A 99 11.73 11.43 -6.29
C PHE A 99 11.39 10.57 -7.51
N ALA A 100 11.09 9.31 -7.26
CA ALA A 100 10.40 8.43 -8.19
C ALA A 100 8.95 8.26 -7.73
N TYR A 101 8.01 8.26 -8.67
CA TYR A 101 6.60 8.11 -8.40
C TYR A 101 5.94 7.21 -9.43
N GLY A 102 5.04 6.33 -8.98
CA GLY A 102 4.37 5.42 -9.89
C GLY A 102 3.17 4.74 -9.26
N TYR A 103 2.42 4.01 -10.10
CA TYR A 103 1.19 3.35 -9.71
C TYR A 103 1.31 1.84 -9.78
N ARG A 104 0.69 1.19 -8.81
CA ARG A 104 0.43 -0.25 -8.78
C ARG A 104 -1.07 -0.45 -8.96
N PRO A 105 -1.50 -1.41 -9.77
CA PRO A 105 -2.92 -1.69 -9.93
C PRO A 105 -3.46 -2.34 -8.64
N VAL A 106 -4.46 -1.72 -8.04
CA VAL A 106 -5.13 -2.21 -6.82
C VAL A 106 -6.59 -2.46 -7.12
N SER A 107 -7.03 -3.70 -7.02
CA SER A 107 -8.43 -4.04 -7.19
C SER A 107 -9.28 -3.52 -6.02
N GLU A 108 -10.57 -3.45 -6.24
CA GLU A 108 -11.58 -2.93 -5.32
C GLU A 108 -11.67 -3.72 -3.99
N ASP A 109 -11.07 -4.91 -3.93
CA ASP A 109 -10.98 -5.77 -2.74
C ASP A 109 -9.53 -6.15 -2.38
N ILE A 110 -8.55 -5.57 -3.08
CA ILE A 110 -7.09 -5.81 -2.94
C ILE A 110 -6.57 -7.14 -3.48
N PHE A 111 -7.44 -8.06 -3.88
CA PHE A 111 -7.05 -9.35 -4.42
C PHE A 111 -6.88 -9.28 -5.95
N PRO A 112 -5.98 -10.05 -6.56
CA PRO A 112 -5.71 -10.01 -7.98
C PRO A 112 -6.93 -10.44 -8.81
N LEU A 113 -6.95 -10.02 -10.08
CA LEU A 113 -7.93 -10.39 -11.08
C LEU A 113 -7.20 -11.20 -12.17
N LEU A 114 -7.46 -12.50 -12.22
CA LEU A 114 -6.71 -13.44 -13.04
C LEU A 114 -7.66 -14.39 -13.77
N GLY A 115 -7.53 -14.52 -15.08
CA GLY A 115 -8.27 -15.47 -15.88
C GLY A 115 -9.08 -14.86 -17.01
N GLU A 116 -9.90 -15.70 -17.64
CA GLU A 116 -10.83 -15.28 -18.70
C GLU A 116 -12.00 -14.49 -18.11
N THR A 117 -12.43 -13.46 -18.81
CA THR A 117 -13.62 -12.67 -18.46
C THR A 117 -14.89 -13.35 -18.97
N CYS A 118 -16.07 -12.79 -18.65
CA CYS A 118 -17.34 -13.22 -19.24
C CYS A 118 -17.40 -13.06 -20.77
N LEU A 119 -16.51 -12.26 -21.35
CA LEU A 119 -16.32 -12.16 -22.79
C LEU A 119 -15.27 -13.17 -23.22
N LYS A 120 -15.71 -14.21 -23.90
CA LYS A 120 -14.83 -15.30 -24.38
C LYS A 120 -13.64 -14.76 -25.18
N GLY A 121 -12.46 -15.26 -24.88
CA GLY A 121 -11.20 -14.86 -25.53
C GLY A 121 -10.56 -13.60 -24.94
N ILE A 122 -11.21 -12.90 -23.98
CA ILE A 122 -10.61 -11.77 -23.28
C ILE A 122 -10.09 -12.21 -21.93
N TRP A 123 -8.77 -12.12 -21.78
CA TRP A 123 -8.05 -12.54 -20.59
C TRP A 123 -7.57 -11.34 -19.77
N TYR A 124 -7.64 -11.46 -18.45
CA TYR A 124 -7.28 -10.39 -17.53
C TYR A 124 -6.19 -10.85 -16.56
N LEU A 125 -5.13 -10.07 -16.45
CA LEU A 125 -4.07 -10.22 -15.47
C LEU A 125 -3.80 -8.85 -14.88
N ASN A 126 -4.37 -8.56 -13.71
CA ASN A 126 -4.30 -7.24 -13.11
C ASN A 126 -4.52 -7.31 -11.59
N GLY A 127 -4.43 -6.17 -10.90
CA GLY A 127 -4.74 -6.08 -9.48
C GLY A 127 -3.72 -6.72 -8.54
N THR A 128 -2.52 -7.03 -9.02
CA THR A 128 -1.46 -7.69 -8.23
C THR A 128 -0.77 -6.77 -7.21
N LYS A 129 -1.12 -5.49 -7.20
CA LYS A 129 -0.56 -4.48 -6.29
C LYS A 129 0.98 -4.50 -6.28
N ARG A 130 1.60 -4.98 -5.19
CA ARG A 130 3.07 -5.01 -5.01
C ARG A 130 3.71 -6.34 -5.39
N ASP A 131 2.90 -7.38 -5.48
CA ASP A 131 3.39 -8.76 -5.58
C ASP A 131 3.52 -9.25 -7.04
N GLY A 132 3.19 -8.37 -8.02
CA GLY A 132 3.16 -8.72 -9.43
C GLY A 132 4.49 -9.32 -9.93
N LEU A 133 5.62 -8.70 -9.60
CA LEU A 133 6.92 -9.21 -10.01
C LEU A 133 7.24 -10.56 -9.35
N THR A 134 7.03 -10.68 -8.04
CA THR A 134 7.29 -11.91 -7.27
C THR A 134 6.40 -13.07 -7.70
N MET A 135 5.13 -12.77 -8.00
CA MET A 135 4.14 -13.78 -8.39
C MET A 135 4.18 -14.10 -9.89
N SER A 136 4.84 -13.29 -10.72
CA SER A 136 4.79 -13.40 -12.18
C SER A 136 5.20 -14.79 -12.71
N PRO A 137 6.24 -15.49 -12.20
CA PRO A 137 6.61 -16.80 -12.73
C PRO A 137 5.46 -17.81 -12.60
N PHE A 138 4.78 -17.83 -11.46
CA PHE A 138 3.64 -18.70 -11.23
C PHE A 138 2.42 -18.26 -12.05
N ILE A 139 2.04 -16.98 -11.96
CA ILE A 139 0.83 -16.46 -12.62
C ILE A 139 0.94 -16.61 -14.14
N CYS A 140 2.07 -16.24 -14.74
CA CYS A 140 2.24 -16.30 -16.19
C CYS A 140 2.19 -17.75 -16.69
N LEU A 141 2.83 -18.67 -15.98
CA LEU A 141 2.78 -20.09 -16.31
C LEU A 141 1.36 -20.66 -16.26
N GLU A 142 0.64 -20.37 -15.18
CA GLU A 142 -0.71 -20.89 -14.98
C GLU A 142 -1.74 -20.22 -15.92
N MET A 143 -1.58 -18.93 -16.22
CA MET A 143 -2.40 -18.26 -17.24
C MET A 143 -2.16 -18.87 -18.63
N ALA A 144 -0.91 -19.12 -19.01
CA ALA A 144 -0.59 -19.78 -20.27
C ALA A 144 -1.22 -21.17 -20.36
N LYS A 145 -1.15 -21.98 -19.29
CA LYS A 145 -1.81 -23.29 -19.24
C LYS A 145 -3.33 -23.17 -19.38
N GLN A 146 -3.93 -22.17 -18.75
CA GLN A 146 -5.37 -21.95 -18.82
C GLN A 146 -5.79 -21.59 -20.25
N ILE A 147 -5.03 -20.71 -20.91
CA ILE A 147 -5.28 -20.30 -22.31
C ILE A 147 -5.15 -21.47 -23.28
N LEU A 148 -4.09 -22.27 -23.13
CA LEU A 148 -3.78 -23.35 -24.08
C LEU A 148 -4.60 -24.61 -23.84
N ASN A 149 -4.83 -24.97 -22.57
CA ASN A 149 -5.36 -26.28 -22.19
C ASN A 149 -6.64 -26.23 -21.36
N GLY A 150 -7.15 -25.04 -21.05
CA GLY A 150 -8.32 -24.83 -20.19
C GLY A 150 -8.12 -25.20 -18.72
N LYS A 151 -6.90 -25.54 -18.29
CA LYS A 151 -6.57 -25.98 -16.92
C LYS A 151 -5.58 -25.04 -16.27
N SER A 152 -5.81 -24.68 -15.00
CA SER A 152 -4.94 -23.81 -14.22
C SER A 152 -5.06 -24.12 -12.74
N LYS A 153 -3.99 -23.80 -11.99
CA LYS A 153 -3.99 -23.81 -10.51
C LYS A 153 -4.38 -22.46 -9.92
N ILE A 154 -4.70 -21.47 -10.74
CA ILE A 154 -5.22 -20.19 -10.27
C ILE A 154 -6.57 -20.41 -9.58
N PRO A 155 -6.76 -19.98 -8.33
CA PRO A 155 -8.04 -20.11 -7.64
C PRO A 155 -9.16 -19.37 -8.39
N LYS A 156 -10.31 -20.01 -8.52
CA LYS A 156 -11.49 -19.43 -9.20
C LYS A 156 -11.98 -18.14 -8.55
N GLU A 157 -11.68 -17.98 -7.27
CA GLU A 157 -11.95 -16.77 -6.49
C GLU A 157 -11.26 -15.53 -7.06
N PHE A 158 -10.21 -15.70 -7.85
CA PHE A 158 -9.51 -14.59 -8.51
C PHE A 158 -10.04 -14.25 -9.90
N SER A 159 -11.11 -14.93 -10.36
CA SER A 159 -11.74 -14.62 -11.64
C SER A 159 -12.07 -13.12 -11.76
N PRO A 160 -11.88 -12.52 -12.96
CA PRO A 160 -12.22 -11.11 -13.18
C PRO A 160 -13.70 -10.77 -12.95
N ASP A 161 -14.60 -11.73 -13.08
CA ASP A 161 -16.06 -11.52 -12.97
C ASP A 161 -16.62 -11.96 -11.62
N ARG A 162 -15.77 -12.11 -10.62
CA ARG A 162 -16.16 -12.49 -9.26
C ARG A 162 -16.87 -11.36 -8.50
N LYS A 163 -17.52 -11.72 -7.42
CA LYS A 163 -17.90 -10.79 -6.35
C LYS A 163 -16.65 -10.34 -5.60
N LEU A 164 -16.75 -9.22 -4.88
CA LEU A 164 -15.66 -8.75 -4.04
C LEU A 164 -15.36 -9.73 -2.91
N ILE A 165 -14.09 -9.98 -2.69
CA ILE A 165 -13.59 -10.84 -1.60
C ILE A 165 -13.48 -10.00 -0.33
N SER A 166 -14.02 -10.54 0.76
CA SER A 166 -13.94 -9.89 2.07
C SER A 166 -12.52 -9.97 2.63
N TYR A 167 -11.98 -8.83 3.06
CA TYR A 167 -10.74 -8.77 3.83
C TYR A 167 -11.02 -9.03 5.30
N PHE A 168 -10.93 -10.27 5.73
CA PHE A 168 -11.39 -10.75 7.03
C PHE A 168 -12.91 -10.55 7.22
N ASN A 169 -13.40 -10.79 8.44
CA ASN A 169 -14.74 -10.38 8.84
C ASN A 169 -14.74 -8.87 9.16
N LYS A 170 -15.94 -8.28 9.22
CA LYS A 170 -16.16 -6.84 9.47
C LYS A 170 -15.41 -6.36 10.72
N GLU A 171 -15.55 -7.03 11.85
CA GLU A 171 -14.99 -6.59 13.13
C GLU A 171 -13.45 -6.56 13.08
N LYS A 172 -12.84 -7.64 12.59
CA LYS A 172 -11.39 -7.72 12.44
C LYS A 172 -10.86 -6.69 11.44
N ALA A 173 -11.60 -6.39 10.37
CA ALA A 173 -11.23 -5.35 9.41
C ALA A 173 -11.30 -3.95 10.02
N ILE A 174 -12.31 -3.67 10.84
CA ILE A 174 -12.43 -2.42 11.60
C ILE A 174 -11.24 -2.25 12.55
N GLN A 175 -10.93 -3.28 13.36
CA GLN A 175 -9.80 -3.26 14.28
C GLN A 175 -8.46 -3.00 13.56
N LYS A 176 -8.21 -3.70 12.43
CA LYS A 176 -7.01 -3.45 11.62
C LYS A 176 -6.97 -2.04 11.05
N THR A 177 -8.10 -1.48 10.70
CA THR A 177 -8.19 -0.09 10.20
C THR A 177 -7.88 0.91 11.30
N ILE A 178 -8.39 0.69 12.51
CA ILE A 178 -8.09 1.53 13.67
C ILE A 178 -6.59 1.52 13.95
N ILE A 179 -5.99 0.34 14.06
CA ILE A 179 -4.55 0.18 14.30
C ILE A 179 -3.72 0.85 13.19
N ALA A 180 -4.09 0.64 11.92
CA ALA A 180 -3.37 1.25 10.80
C ALA A 180 -3.44 2.79 10.81
N LYS A 181 -4.59 3.37 11.16
CA LYS A 181 -4.75 4.83 11.29
C LYS A 181 -3.97 5.38 12.48
N TYR A 182 -4.10 4.75 13.64
CA TYR A 182 -3.36 5.13 14.84
C TYR A 182 -1.84 5.12 14.59
N ASN A 183 -1.31 4.03 14.06
CA ASN A 183 0.11 3.93 13.76
C ASN A 183 0.57 5.00 12.76
N LYS A 184 -0.25 5.29 11.74
CA LYS A 184 0.05 6.32 10.76
C LYS A 184 0.11 7.71 11.40
N GLU A 185 -0.86 8.07 12.23
CA GLU A 185 -0.93 9.36 12.89
C GLU A 185 0.22 9.52 13.90
N ASN A 186 0.50 8.48 14.67
CA ASN A 186 1.62 8.45 15.61
C ASN A 186 2.98 8.63 14.92
N THR A 187 3.19 7.95 13.80
CA THR A 187 4.45 8.08 13.03
C THR A 187 4.59 9.47 12.37
N HIS A 188 3.48 10.16 12.13
CA HIS A 188 3.50 11.52 11.58
C HIS A 188 3.74 12.59 12.64
N ASN A 189 4.08 12.24 13.87
CA ASN A 189 4.18 13.16 15.02
C ASN A 189 2.93 14.02 15.17
N MET A 190 1.78 13.56 14.74
CA MET A 190 0.51 14.18 15.09
C MET A 190 0.35 13.97 16.59
N LEU A 191 0.25 15.06 17.32
CA LEU A 191 -0.01 15.04 18.77
C LEU A 191 -1.31 14.28 18.97
N LEU A 192 -1.18 13.03 19.39
CA LEU A 192 -2.31 12.30 19.93
C LEU A 192 -2.64 12.96 21.27
N ALA A 193 -3.92 13.19 21.49
CA ALA A 193 -4.45 13.69 22.74
C ALA A 193 -3.86 12.93 23.93
N ASP A 194 -3.85 13.57 25.08
CA ASP A 194 -3.41 12.98 26.35
C ASP A 194 -4.02 11.58 26.55
N SER A 195 -3.35 10.73 27.30
CA SER A 195 -3.76 9.33 27.54
C SER A 195 -5.23 9.19 28.01
N ASN A 196 -5.77 10.22 28.68
CA ASN A 196 -7.17 10.27 29.10
C ASN A 196 -8.17 10.40 27.94
N ASP A 197 -7.73 10.87 26.75
CA ASP A 197 -8.56 11.04 25.57
C ASP A 197 -8.41 9.87 24.56
N MET A 198 -7.57 8.88 24.85
CA MET A 198 -7.29 7.80 23.90
C MET A 198 -8.52 6.93 23.67
N ASP A 199 -9.30 6.64 24.68
CA ASP A 199 -10.53 5.84 24.52
C ASP A 199 -11.56 6.59 23.68
N ASP A 200 -11.70 7.90 23.90
CA ASP A 200 -12.57 8.75 23.09
C ASP A 200 -12.05 8.88 21.66
N TYR A 201 -10.74 8.98 21.44
CA TYR A 201 -10.13 8.95 20.12
C TYR A 201 -10.46 7.65 19.38
N PHE A 202 -10.25 6.48 20.00
CA PHE A 202 -10.54 5.19 19.39
C PHE A 202 -12.04 5.02 19.11
N ASN A 203 -12.91 5.48 20.02
CA ASN A 203 -14.35 5.44 19.83
C ASN A 203 -14.80 6.32 18.65
N ARG A 204 -14.34 7.56 18.56
CA ARG A 204 -14.61 8.45 17.42
C ARG A 204 -14.12 7.86 16.10
N LEU A 205 -12.93 7.27 16.11
CA LEU A 205 -12.37 6.61 14.94
C LEU A 205 -13.21 5.42 14.51
N ARG A 206 -13.64 4.58 15.46
CA ARG A 206 -14.54 3.45 15.21
C ARG A 206 -15.86 3.91 14.60
N ILE A 207 -16.51 4.90 15.20
CA ILE A 207 -17.77 5.48 14.70
C ILE A 207 -17.59 5.99 13.26
N SER A 208 -16.50 6.67 12.97
CA SER A 208 -16.19 7.17 11.63
C SER A 208 -16.03 6.04 10.61
N ILE A 209 -15.38 4.95 10.98
CA ILE A 209 -15.22 3.77 10.13
C ILE A 209 -16.56 3.09 9.90
N GLU A 210 -17.34 2.86 10.95
CA GLU A 210 -18.65 2.21 10.90
C GLU A 210 -19.68 2.95 10.04
N LYS A 211 -19.59 4.29 9.94
CA LYS A 211 -20.41 5.06 8.99
C LYS A 211 -20.27 4.55 7.55
N THR A 212 -19.04 4.14 7.16
CA THR A 212 -18.80 3.59 5.83
C THR A 212 -19.47 2.22 5.66
N TYR A 213 -19.38 1.36 6.66
CA TYR A 213 -20.05 0.05 6.65
C TYR A 213 -21.58 0.19 6.58
N ASN A 214 -22.13 1.11 7.37
CA ASN A 214 -23.57 1.39 7.41
C ASN A 214 -24.09 1.94 6.08
N LYS A 215 -23.32 2.81 5.40
CA LYS A 215 -23.63 3.33 4.06
C LYS A 215 -23.91 2.23 3.03
N TYR A 216 -23.21 1.09 3.15
CA TYR A 216 -23.35 -0.06 2.25
C TYR A 216 -24.16 -1.21 2.87
N LYS A 217 -24.63 -1.06 4.11
CA LYS A 217 -25.37 -2.09 4.88
C LYS A 217 -24.56 -3.40 5.02
N LEU A 218 -23.23 -3.29 5.17
CA LEU A 218 -22.33 -4.45 5.30
C LEU A 218 -22.44 -5.05 6.71
N LYS A 219 -22.79 -6.32 6.78
CA LYS A 219 -22.95 -7.08 8.04
C LYS A 219 -21.69 -7.87 8.40
N SER A 220 -21.13 -8.59 7.44
CA SER A 220 -20.00 -9.50 7.63
C SER A 220 -18.77 -9.14 6.78
N PHE A 221 -18.95 -8.44 5.67
CA PHE A 221 -17.90 -8.08 4.74
C PHE A 221 -16.88 -7.11 5.38
N GLY A 222 -15.60 -7.45 5.32
CA GLY A 222 -14.50 -6.61 5.79
C GLY A 222 -13.85 -5.81 4.65
N ILE A 223 -13.78 -4.50 4.80
CA ILE A 223 -13.09 -3.59 3.88
C ILE A 223 -11.61 -3.52 4.28
N HIS A 224 -10.71 -3.67 3.29
CA HIS A 224 -9.27 -3.48 3.55
C HIS A 224 -8.97 -2.04 3.98
N PRO A 225 -8.12 -1.81 4.99
CA PRO A 225 -7.82 -0.47 5.51
C PRO A 225 -7.43 0.57 4.46
N GLU A 226 -6.60 0.19 3.48
CA GLU A 226 -6.16 1.08 2.40
C GLU A 226 -7.29 1.50 1.45
N LEU A 227 -8.38 0.76 1.39
CA LEU A 227 -9.51 1.02 0.50
C LEU A 227 -10.65 1.79 1.18
N LEU A 228 -10.63 1.91 2.51
CA LEU A 228 -11.74 2.50 3.27
C LEU A 228 -12.12 3.90 2.75
N ALA A 229 -11.14 4.73 2.38
CA ALA A 229 -11.39 6.07 1.85
C ALA A 229 -12.18 6.04 0.53
N ASN A 230 -11.86 5.10 -0.37
CA ASN A 230 -12.58 4.94 -1.64
C ASN A 230 -14.02 4.47 -1.42
N TYR A 231 -14.23 3.58 -0.44
CA TYR A 231 -15.58 3.16 -0.03
C TYR A 231 -16.35 4.33 0.58
N ALA A 232 -15.74 5.09 1.48
CA ALA A 232 -16.38 6.26 2.10
C ALA A 232 -16.83 7.29 1.04
N GLN A 233 -16.01 7.53 0.02
CA GLN A 233 -16.34 8.41 -1.11
C GLN A 233 -17.43 7.85 -2.05
N GLY A 234 -17.76 6.57 -1.95
CA GLY A 234 -18.79 5.95 -2.79
C GLY A 234 -18.31 5.46 -4.15
N ILE A 235 -17.00 5.31 -4.33
CA ILE A 235 -16.38 5.00 -5.63
C ILE A 235 -16.29 3.49 -5.91
N VAL A 236 -17.06 2.68 -5.21
CA VAL A 236 -17.04 1.22 -5.34
C VAL A 236 -18.24 0.68 -6.10
N ASN A 237 -18.09 -0.50 -6.70
CA ASN A 237 -19.16 -1.16 -7.43
C ASN A 237 -20.10 -1.89 -6.46
N LYS A 238 -21.19 -1.20 -6.07
CA LYS A 238 -22.20 -1.74 -5.13
C LYS A 238 -22.82 -3.08 -5.56
N LYS A 239 -22.87 -3.37 -6.88
CA LYS A 239 -23.44 -4.62 -7.38
C LYS A 239 -22.60 -5.84 -7.00
N LEU A 240 -21.28 -5.64 -6.79
CA LEU A 240 -20.34 -6.70 -6.41
C LEU A 240 -20.26 -6.92 -4.89
N LEU A 241 -20.79 -5.98 -4.08
CA LEU A 241 -20.84 -6.04 -2.61
C LEU A 241 -21.98 -6.88 -2.04
N LYS A 242 -22.84 -7.48 -2.88
CA LYS A 242 -24.01 -8.22 -2.37
C LYS A 242 -23.55 -9.36 -1.47
N GLU A 243 -23.70 -9.16 -0.16
CA GLU A 243 -23.77 -10.24 0.80
C GLU A 243 -25.01 -11.12 0.44
N LYS A 244 -24.81 -12.44 0.50
CA LYS A 244 -25.91 -13.39 0.41
C LYS A 244 -26.82 -13.26 1.63
#